data_9880192302bdb2d8624f7ff19c32bc9e
#
_entry.id   9880192302bdb2d8624f7ff19c32bc9e
#
_cell.length_a   1.000
_cell.length_b   1.000
_cell.length_c   1.000
_cell.angle_alpha   90.00
_cell.angle_beta   90.00
_cell.angle_gamma   90.00
#
_symmetry.space_group_name_H-M   'P 1'
#
loop_
_entity.id
_entity.type
_entity.pdbx_description
1 polymer ?
#
loop_
_entity_poly.entity_id
_entity_poly.type
_entity_poly.pdbx_seq_one_letter_code
_entity_poly.pdbx_strand_id
1 'polypeptide(L)'
;MRPSVKHLLAFIAAALLCMPLGAQTQPGPWPTQQWATATPEELGMDSRALAALVDFGAAGDMDSLVVTRHGRIVAEAYYAPFKPGMRHRINSATKGVVAALTGIAIQQGKLSGAAQPMLPLFADRNVANVDDRKKAMTVQHLLDMTSGLDWTEPLTDARPDSMIEMVRSADWVQFILDRPMAQAPGTAFNYSSGNSHLLTAILARQTGMSVPDFATQHLFKPLGISDVVWKKDPQGLAIGGYGLYLQTRDMAKIGYLYLRGGEWEGAQIIPRNWVNRVYQAKVPMIFPPVTSTSMRYGDQWWTHSERKIYMAVGYNRQIILVMPQEGVVAAMTGRKNYSFAQMFELMAQTVKSGSALAPNPEGTALLAQRVREVASEKPLAAEAPPLAQTISGKTFRMAPNNLGVKEFTLHLTASPSYELVTYVARGSSETKKVSLPLGLSGQFLPGDATDGTAFVSKASWTGPDTLTMVARQPEEAETGRYVLKFTGNKVAVTHTNAYGFQQDLSGEASD
;
A
#
# COMPACT_ATOMS: atom_id res chain seq x y z
N MET A 1 7.23 84.35 -47.99
CA MET A 1 7.49 83.10 -48.67
C MET A 1 7.96 82.05 -47.61
N ARG A 2 7.27 80.96 -47.48
CA ARG A 2 7.40 80.02 -46.35
C ARG A 2 8.36 78.94 -46.72
N PRO A 3 9.21 78.45 -45.77
CA PRO A 3 9.94 77.21 -45.91
C PRO A 3 9.12 76.06 -45.32
N SER A 4 9.25 74.90 -45.99
CA SER A 4 8.58 73.64 -45.68
C SER A 4 9.15 72.90 -44.46
N VAL A 5 8.26 72.34 -43.68
CA VAL A 5 8.55 71.52 -42.52
C VAL A 5 8.82 70.09 -43.00
N LYS A 6 10.03 69.56 -42.78
CA LYS A 6 10.36 68.12 -42.96
C LYS A 6 10.00 67.39 -41.72
N HIS A 7 9.13 66.34 -41.82
CA HIS A 7 8.78 65.45 -40.77
C HIS A 7 9.94 64.43 -40.53
N LEU A 8 10.44 64.47 -39.31
CA LEU A 8 11.39 63.49 -38.81
C LEU A 8 10.58 62.33 -38.16
N LEU A 9 10.49 61.20 -38.86
CA LEU A 9 9.93 59.96 -38.32
C LEU A 9 11.01 59.26 -37.48
N ALA A 10 10.82 59.27 -36.15
CA ALA A 10 11.62 58.46 -35.25
C ALA A 10 11.07 57.03 -35.22
N PHE A 11 11.83 56.04 -35.70
CA PHE A 11 11.59 54.63 -35.49
C PHE A 11 11.97 54.26 -34.05
N ILE A 12 10.97 54.01 -33.20
CA ILE A 12 11.17 53.35 -31.91
C ILE A 12 11.16 51.83 -32.17
N ALA A 13 12.34 51.22 -32.20
CA ALA A 13 12.47 49.79 -32.19
C ALA A 13 12.13 49.28 -30.77
N ALA A 14 10.91 48.75 -30.59
CA ALA A 14 10.58 47.98 -29.39
C ALA A 14 11.30 46.61 -29.42
N ALA A 15 12.39 46.53 -28.70
CA ALA A 15 13.02 45.24 -28.39
C ALA A 15 12.09 44.47 -27.41
N LEU A 16 11.21 43.63 -27.95
CA LEU A 16 10.55 42.58 -27.15
C LEU A 16 11.62 41.65 -26.59
N LEU A 17 11.95 41.81 -25.31
CA LEU A 17 12.64 40.79 -24.52
C LEU A 17 11.73 39.55 -24.50
N CYS A 18 12.00 38.59 -25.39
CA CYS A 18 11.55 37.22 -25.21
C CYS A 18 12.26 36.65 -23.98
N MET A 19 11.64 36.79 -22.79
CA MET A 19 11.99 35.90 -21.68
C MET A 19 11.69 34.49 -22.15
N PRO A 20 12.62 33.53 -22.01
CA PRO A 20 12.28 32.15 -22.26
C PRO A 20 11.19 31.79 -21.25
N LEU A 21 9.96 31.55 -21.70
CA LEU A 21 9.01 30.77 -20.93
C LEU A 21 9.76 29.51 -20.52
N GLY A 22 9.93 29.32 -19.21
CA GLY A 22 10.55 28.11 -18.68
C GLY A 22 9.95 26.92 -19.40
N ALA A 23 10.81 26.13 -20.03
CA ALA A 23 10.41 24.94 -20.76
C ALA A 23 9.58 24.07 -19.81
N GLN A 24 8.26 24.15 -19.90
CA GLN A 24 7.41 23.14 -19.31
C GLN A 24 7.85 21.83 -19.93
N THR A 25 8.52 21.00 -19.16
CA THR A 25 8.92 19.67 -19.61
C THR A 25 7.67 19.00 -20.17
N GLN A 26 7.69 18.70 -21.47
CA GLN A 26 6.60 17.98 -22.12
C GLN A 26 6.32 16.73 -21.32
N PRO A 27 5.03 16.42 -21.02
CA PRO A 27 4.71 15.18 -20.34
C PRO A 27 5.35 14.01 -21.06
N GLY A 28 5.99 13.12 -20.31
CA GLY A 28 6.57 11.90 -20.87
C GLY A 28 5.52 11.01 -21.53
N PRO A 29 5.95 9.94 -22.22
CA PRO A 29 5.04 9.00 -22.86
C PRO A 29 4.14 8.34 -21.82
N TRP A 30 2.93 8.00 -22.24
CA TRP A 30 1.99 7.28 -21.39
C TRP A 30 2.47 5.85 -21.14
N PRO A 31 2.52 5.38 -19.90
CA PRO A 31 3.04 4.04 -19.59
C PRO A 31 1.99 2.94 -19.73
N THR A 32 1.03 3.06 -20.65
CA THR A 32 -0.06 2.10 -20.84
C THR A 32 0.46 0.69 -21.12
N GLN A 33 1.39 0.56 -22.03
CA GLN A 33 2.03 -0.73 -22.38
C GLN A 33 3.26 -0.99 -21.52
N GLN A 34 4.13 -0.01 -21.40
CA GLN A 34 5.35 -0.10 -20.60
C GLN A 34 5.83 1.29 -20.18
N TRP A 35 6.50 1.35 -19.05
CA TRP A 35 7.15 2.55 -18.57
C TRP A 35 8.41 2.84 -19.39
N ALA A 36 8.54 4.07 -19.86
CA ALA A 36 9.83 4.58 -20.31
C ALA A 36 10.74 4.84 -19.10
N THR A 37 12.05 4.77 -19.30
CA THR A 37 13.06 5.07 -18.29
C THR A 37 13.86 6.30 -18.67
N ALA A 38 14.52 6.90 -17.69
CA ALA A 38 15.52 7.95 -17.88
C ALA A 38 16.57 7.86 -16.76
N THR A 39 17.75 8.40 -16.99
CA THR A 39 18.66 8.64 -15.87
C THR A 39 18.08 9.73 -14.97
N PRO A 40 18.35 9.70 -13.66
CA PRO A 40 17.84 10.74 -12.74
C PRO A 40 18.23 12.15 -13.19
N GLU A 41 19.46 12.32 -13.63
CA GLU A 41 20.04 13.60 -14.05
C GLU A 41 19.35 14.18 -15.29
N GLU A 42 18.96 13.35 -16.28
CA GLU A 42 18.18 13.79 -17.43
C GLU A 42 16.87 14.46 -17.04
N LEU A 43 16.33 14.09 -15.90
CA LEU A 43 15.08 14.64 -15.38
C LEU A 43 15.29 15.55 -14.16
N GLY A 44 16.50 16.06 -13.94
CA GLY A 44 16.79 17.00 -12.86
C GLY A 44 16.75 16.40 -11.45
N MET A 45 16.95 15.07 -11.35
CA MET A 45 17.04 14.36 -10.08
C MET A 45 18.47 13.93 -9.79
N ASP A 46 18.73 13.63 -8.52
CA ASP A 46 20.06 13.24 -8.02
C ASP A 46 20.09 11.72 -7.79
N SER A 47 20.93 11.02 -8.58
CA SER A 47 21.09 9.57 -8.46
C SER A 47 21.64 9.12 -7.12
N ARG A 48 22.49 9.92 -6.44
CA ARG A 48 23.01 9.59 -5.09
C ARG A 48 21.89 9.70 -4.04
N ALA A 49 21.03 10.69 -4.13
CA ALA A 49 19.85 10.81 -3.26
C ALA A 49 18.86 9.65 -3.46
N LEU A 50 18.67 9.21 -4.72
CA LEU A 50 17.85 8.02 -5.00
C LEU A 50 18.51 6.73 -4.47
N ALA A 51 19.82 6.60 -4.53
CA ALA A 51 20.55 5.48 -3.89
C ALA A 51 20.32 5.46 -2.37
N ALA A 52 20.37 6.62 -1.70
CA ALA A 52 20.05 6.72 -0.27
C ALA A 52 18.58 6.36 0.04
N LEU A 53 17.64 6.66 -0.87
CA LEU A 53 16.25 6.24 -0.73
C LEU A 53 16.12 4.71 -0.86
N VAL A 54 16.90 4.06 -1.74
CA VAL A 54 16.95 2.58 -1.82
C VAL A 54 17.50 1.99 -0.52
N ASP A 55 18.58 2.56 0.03
CA ASP A 55 19.14 2.11 1.33
C ASP A 55 18.13 2.30 2.48
N PHE A 56 17.39 3.41 2.49
CA PHE A 56 16.28 3.62 3.43
C PHE A 56 15.21 2.56 3.31
N GLY A 57 14.86 2.16 2.08
CA GLY A 57 13.91 1.09 1.82
C GLY A 57 14.35 -0.25 2.40
N ALA A 58 15.64 -0.59 2.26
CA ALA A 58 16.21 -1.80 2.84
C ALA A 58 16.13 -1.80 4.38
N ALA A 59 16.46 -0.67 5.02
CA ALA A 59 16.37 -0.51 6.48
C ALA A 59 14.92 -0.52 6.97
N GLY A 60 13.97 -0.06 6.14
CA GLY A 60 12.54 0.01 6.40
C GLY A 60 11.74 -1.27 6.08
N ASP A 61 12.41 -2.36 5.67
CA ASP A 61 11.77 -3.63 5.25
C ASP A 61 10.74 -3.39 4.12
N MET A 62 11.11 -2.58 3.12
CA MET A 62 10.34 -2.44 1.90
C MET A 62 10.41 -3.71 1.06
N ASP A 63 9.35 -3.99 0.29
CA ASP A 63 9.33 -5.02 -0.74
C ASP A 63 9.62 -4.44 -2.13
N SER A 64 9.18 -3.19 -2.37
CA SER A 64 9.42 -2.52 -3.65
C SER A 64 9.39 -1.00 -3.54
N LEU A 65 10.07 -0.36 -4.48
CA LEU A 65 10.12 1.08 -4.68
C LEU A 65 10.15 1.37 -6.18
N VAL A 66 9.23 2.20 -6.68
CA VAL A 66 9.25 2.75 -8.04
C VAL A 66 9.13 4.26 -7.92
N VAL A 67 10.11 4.99 -8.44
CA VAL A 67 10.09 6.46 -8.51
C VAL A 67 10.04 6.88 -9.97
N THR A 68 9.08 7.72 -10.30
CA THR A 68 8.93 8.27 -11.65
C THR A 68 8.98 9.78 -11.61
N ARG A 69 9.50 10.38 -12.66
CA ARG A 69 9.38 11.82 -12.92
C ARG A 69 8.94 12.09 -14.34
N HIS A 70 7.96 12.96 -14.50
CA HIS A 70 7.38 13.31 -15.80
C HIS A 70 6.99 12.09 -16.67
N GLY A 71 6.47 11.01 -16.03
CA GLY A 71 6.04 9.80 -16.73
C GLY A 71 7.16 8.82 -17.13
N ARG A 72 8.37 8.97 -16.58
CA ARG A 72 9.50 8.05 -16.78
C ARG A 72 10.03 7.52 -15.46
N ILE A 73 10.36 6.24 -15.39
CA ILE A 73 11.01 5.65 -14.21
C ILE A 73 12.45 6.15 -14.14
N VAL A 74 12.84 6.67 -12.98
CA VAL A 74 14.22 7.12 -12.66
C VAL A 74 14.89 6.22 -11.63
N ALA A 75 14.11 5.49 -10.82
CA ALA A 75 14.61 4.47 -9.93
C ALA A 75 13.54 3.39 -9.73
N GLU A 76 13.98 2.14 -9.70
CA GLU A 76 13.12 0.99 -9.44
C GLU A 76 13.93 -0.06 -8.69
N ALA A 77 13.45 -0.45 -7.51
CA ALA A 77 14.08 -1.45 -6.66
C ALA A 77 13.05 -2.44 -6.13
N TYR A 78 13.42 -3.72 -6.13
CA TYR A 78 12.65 -4.81 -5.54
C TYR A 78 13.55 -5.51 -4.52
N TYR A 79 13.09 -5.57 -3.29
CA TYR A 79 13.87 -6.10 -2.18
C TYR A 79 13.59 -7.59 -2.01
N ALA A 80 14.62 -8.41 -2.11
CA ALA A 80 14.46 -9.85 -2.01
C ALA A 80 13.74 -10.26 -0.70
N PRO A 81 12.82 -11.22 -0.76
CA PRO A 81 12.50 -12.12 -1.88
C PRO A 81 11.48 -11.59 -2.90
N PHE A 82 10.98 -10.35 -2.74
CA PHE A 82 10.00 -9.75 -3.64
C PHE A 82 10.66 -9.43 -4.99
N LYS A 83 9.92 -9.64 -6.09
CA LYS A 83 10.45 -9.54 -7.46
C LYS A 83 9.55 -8.69 -8.35
N PRO A 84 10.09 -8.14 -9.45
CA PRO A 84 9.26 -7.52 -10.49
C PRO A 84 8.13 -8.44 -10.93
N GLY A 85 6.95 -7.88 -11.18
CA GLY A 85 5.77 -8.63 -11.61
C GLY A 85 4.98 -9.26 -10.48
N MET A 86 5.48 -9.32 -9.26
CA MET A 86 4.68 -9.75 -8.12
C MET A 86 3.68 -8.66 -7.72
N ARG A 87 2.45 -9.07 -7.43
CA ARG A 87 1.46 -8.21 -6.80
C ARG A 87 1.76 -8.07 -5.32
N HIS A 88 1.31 -7.00 -4.75
CA HIS A 88 1.31 -6.79 -3.31
C HIS A 88 -0.06 -6.33 -2.85
N ARG A 89 -0.54 -6.82 -1.71
CA ARG A 89 -1.73 -6.30 -1.04
C ARG A 89 -1.47 -4.86 -0.64
N ILE A 90 -2.17 -3.92 -1.28
CA ILE A 90 -1.92 -2.49 -1.04
C ILE A 90 -2.63 -1.96 0.20
N ASN A 91 -3.27 -2.82 0.97
CA ASN A 91 -3.99 -2.48 2.21
C ASN A 91 -4.89 -1.26 1.99
N SER A 92 -4.87 -0.29 2.90
CA SER A 92 -5.74 0.90 2.83
C SER A 92 -5.46 1.84 1.64
N ALA A 93 -4.37 1.67 0.87
CA ALA A 93 -4.22 2.38 -0.38
C ALA A 93 -5.34 2.00 -1.40
N THR A 94 -6.02 0.87 -1.21
CA THR A 94 -7.27 0.48 -1.89
C THR A 94 -8.31 1.60 -1.85
N LYS A 95 -8.39 2.35 -0.77
CA LYS A 95 -9.36 3.43 -0.56
C LYS A 95 -9.25 4.53 -1.62
N GLY A 96 -8.03 4.87 -2.04
CA GLY A 96 -7.79 5.83 -3.12
C GLY A 96 -8.34 5.35 -4.47
N VAL A 97 -8.30 4.04 -4.73
CA VAL A 97 -8.91 3.43 -5.93
C VAL A 97 -10.43 3.48 -5.83
N VAL A 98 -11.02 3.16 -4.68
CA VAL A 98 -12.48 3.25 -4.45
C VAL A 98 -12.96 4.69 -4.65
N ALA A 99 -12.20 5.69 -4.19
CA ALA A 99 -12.50 7.10 -4.42
C ALA A 99 -12.47 7.45 -5.91
N ALA A 100 -11.47 6.98 -6.66
CA ALA A 100 -11.40 7.17 -8.10
C ALA A 100 -12.65 6.61 -8.81
N LEU A 101 -13.06 5.39 -8.46
CA LEU A 101 -14.26 4.75 -9.00
C LEU A 101 -15.55 5.52 -8.63
N THR A 102 -15.61 6.09 -7.43
CA THR A 102 -16.73 6.95 -7.01
C THR A 102 -16.81 8.20 -7.90
N GLY A 103 -15.67 8.84 -8.17
CA GLY A 103 -15.60 9.97 -9.09
C GLY A 103 -16.04 9.62 -10.53
N ILE A 104 -15.63 8.46 -11.03
CA ILE A 104 -16.03 7.93 -12.34
C ILE A 104 -17.56 7.66 -12.37
N ALA A 105 -18.11 7.03 -11.33
CA ALA A 105 -19.54 6.74 -11.24
C ALA A 105 -20.39 8.03 -11.21
N ILE A 106 -19.92 9.08 -10.54
CA ILE A 106 -20.55 10.40 -10.55
C ILE A 106 -20.49 11.02 -11.96
N GLN A 107 -19.34 10.95 -12.64
CA GLN A 107 -19.19 11.47 -14.01
C GLN A 107 -20.14 10.76 -14.98
N GLN A 108 -20.39 9.49 -14.78
CA GLN A 108 -21.30 8.68 -15.62
C GLN A 108 -22.77 8.84 -15.22
N GLY A 109 -23.12 9.72 -14.25
CA GLY A 109 -24.47 9.93 -13.77
C GLY A 109 -25.07 8.76 -13.00
N LYS A 110 -24.23 7.79 -12.56
CA LYS A 110 -24.65 6.66 -11.71
C LYS A 110 -24.89 7.08 -10.26
N LEU A 111 -24.25 8.15 -9.85
CA LEU A 111 -24.45 8.87 -8.59
C LEU A 111 -24.70 10.33 -8.91
N SER A 112 -25.65 10.97 -8.21
CA SER A 112 -25.97 12.39 -8.44
C SER A 112 -24.88 13.35 -7.96
N GLY A 113 -23.95 12.87 -7.13
CA GLY A 113 -22.83 13.63 -6.57
C GLY A 113 -22.42 13.13 -5.19
N ALA A 114 -21.33 13.64 -4.67
CA ALA A 114 -20.86 13.25 -3.34
C ALA A 114 -21.75 13.75 -2.20
N ALA A 115 -22.54 14.81 -2.41
CA ALA A 115 -23.53 15.31 -1.45
C ALA A 115 -24.81 14.45 -1.38
N GLN A 116 -24.91 13.40 -2.20
CA GLN A 116 -26.07 12.51 -2.20
C GLN A 116 -26.23 11.83 -0.83
N PRO A 117 -27.44 11.84 -0.22
CA PRO A 117 -27.70 11.10 1.00
C PRO A 117 -27.40 9.62 0.85
N MET A 118 -26.70 9.04 1.82
CA MET A 118 -26.24 7.66 1.75
C MET A 118 -27.37 6.65 2.05
N LEU A 119 -28.17 6.91 3.08
CA LEU A 119 -29.15 5.94 3.57
C LEU A 119 -30.18 5.51 2.55
N PRO A 120 -30.75 6.39 1.68
CA PRO A 120 -31.68 5.99 0.63
C PRO A 120 -31.09 5.01 -0.40
N LEU A 121 -29.76 4.94 -0.55
CA LEU A 121 -29.09 3.99 -1.44
C LEU A 121 -29.17 2.54 -0.93
N PHE A 122 -29.67 2.34 0.30
CA PHE A 122 -29.89 1.06 0.96
C PHE A 122 -31.35 0.88 1.41
N ALA A 123 -32.31 1.46 0.69
CA ALA A 123 -33.73 1.44 1.05
C ALA A 123 -34.36 0.04 1.15
N ASP A 124 -33.72 -0.97 0.55
CA ASP A 124 -34.10 -2.39 0.61
C ASP A 124 -33.62 -3.09 1.90
N ARG A 125 -32.83 -2.42 2.72
CA ARG A 125 -32.29 -2.97 3.98
C ARG A 125 -33.03 -2.41 5.18
N ASN A 126 -33.27 -3.27 6.17
CA ASN A 126 -33.78 -2.84 7.47
C ASN A 126 -32.60 -2.39 8.34
N VAL A 127 -32.34 -1.07 8.38
CA VAL A 127 -31.19 -0.48 9.07
C VAL A 127 -31.58 -0.12 10.50
N ALA A 128 -30.83 -0.62 11.48
CA ALA A 128 -31.00 -0.29 12.88
C ALA A 128 -30.42 1.09 13.25
N ASN A 129 -30.80 1.60 14.41
CA ASN A 129 -30.28 2.85 14.99
C ASN A 129 -30.36 4.06 14.05
N VAL A 130 -31.47 4.17 13.31
CA VAL A 130 -31.71 5.30 12.39
C VAL A 130 -32.24 6.50 13.19
N ASP A 131 -31.44 7.56 13.23
CA ASP A 131 -31.81 8.87 13.77
C ASP A 131 -31.59 9.96 12.69
N ASP A 132 -31.87 11.22 13.01
CA ASP A 132 -31.74 12.31 12.04
C ASP A 132 -30.28 12.56 11.62
N ARG A 133 -29.30 12.22 12.46
CA ARG A 133 -27.87 12.27 12.10
C ARG A 133 -27.55 11.25 11.02
N LYS A 134 -28.00 10.00 11.18
CA LYS A 134 -27.79 8.94 10.17
C LYS A 134 -28.50 9.25 8.87
N LYS A 135 -29.69 9.85 8.90
CA LYS A 135 -30.40 10.32 7.68
C LYS A 135 -29.64 11.42 6.94
N ALA A 136 -28.92 12.30 7.68
CA ALA A 136 -28.13 13.38 7.12
C ALA A 136 -26.77 12.92 6.56
N MET A 137 -26.37 11.67 6.76
CA MET A 137 -25.10 11.15 6.26
C MET A 137 -25.11 11.05 4.73
N THR A 138 -24.05 11.57 4.10
CA THR A 138 -23.87 11.61 2.65
C THR A 138 -22.69 10.74 2.20
N VAL A 139 -22.59 10.49 0.90
CA VAL A 139 -21.42 9.85 0.27
C VAL A 139 -20.12 10.62 0.59
N GLN A 140 -20.20 11.97 0.67
CA GLN A 140 -19.04 12.81 1.05
C GLN A 140 -18.53 12.49 2.44
N HIS A 141 -19.42 12.29 3.40
CA HIS A 141 -19.01 11.96 4.77
C HIS A 141 -18.28 10.61 4.85
N LEU A 142 -18.64 9.64 3.99
CA LEU A 142 -17.89 8.37 3.86
C LEU A 142 -16.49 8.60 3.24
N LEU A 143 -16.42 9.43 2.19
CA LEU A 143 -15.17 9.76 1.49
C LEU A 143 -14.18 10.49 2.41
N ASP A 144 -14.66 11.39 3.27
CA ASP A 144 -13.85 12.24 4.13
C ASP A 144 -13.56 11.62 5.51
N MET A 145 -14.04 10.39 5.78
CA MET A 145 -13.94 9.76 7.10
C MET A 145 -14.60 10.58 8.21
N THR A 146 -15.73 11.21 7.89
CA THR A 146 -16.52 12.04 8.80
C THR A 146 -17.97 11.58 8.91
N SER A 147 -18.21 10.27 8.74
CA SER A 147 -19.55 9.68 8.79
C SER A 147 -20.28 9.88 10.12
N GLY A 148 -19.54 9.99 11.21
CA GLY A 148 -20.08 10.10 12.57
C GLY A 148 -20.58 8.77 13.16
N LEU A 149 -20.42 7.64 12.46
CA LEU A 149 -20.71 6.32 12.98
C LEU A 149 -19.82 5.99 14.17
N ASP A 150 -20.35 5.27 15.14
CA ASP A 150 -19.59 4.71 16.26
C ASP A 150 -18.67 3.60 15.73
N TRP A 151 -17.44 3.99 15.39
CA TRP A 151 -16.43 3.13 14.80
C TRP A 151 -15.10 3.28 15.52
N THR A 152 -14.50 2.17 15.85
CA THR A 152 -13.16 2.11 16.47
C THR A 152 -12.25 1.28 15.57
N GLU A 153 -11.26 1.93 14.97
CA GLU A 153 -10.22 1.30 14.17
C GLU A 153 -8.90 2.02 14.47
N PRO A 154 -8.27 1.68 15.60
CA PRO A 154 -7.00 2.29 15.98
C PRO A 154 -5.93 1.88 14.96
N LEU A 155 -5.13 2.83 14.52
CA LEU A 155 -3.92 2.55 13.75
C LEU A 155 -2.78 2.05 14.66
N THR A 156 -3.06 1.99 15.96
CA THR A 156 -2.23 1.45 17.04
C THR A 156 -3.11 0.64 17.96
N ASP A 157 -2.61 -0.43 18.44
CA ASP A 157 -3.14 -1.48 19.30
C ASP A 157 -4.18 -1.20 20.36
N ALA A 158 -4.83 -2.27 20.77
CA ALA A 158 -5.33 -2.64 22.10
C ALA A 158 -6.81 -2.41 22.41
N ARG A 159 -7.69 -2.23 21.43
CA ARG A 159 -9.14 -2.25 21.71
C ARG A 159 -9.89 -3.19 20.77
N PRO A 160 -11.07 -3.70 21.18
CA PRO A 160 -11.98 -4.34 20.23
C PRO A 160 -12.16 -3.39 19.05
N ASP A 161 -11.66 -3.81 17.92
CA ASP A 161 -11.60 -3.06 16.71
C ASP A 161 -12.90 -3.35 15.94
N SER A 162 -13.64 -2.30 15.59
CA SER A 162 -14.88 -2.46 14.83
C SER A 162 -14.64 -3.17 13.48
N MET A 163 -13.44 -3.04 12.90
CA MET A 163 -13.06 -3.78 11.71
C MET A 163 -12.98 -5.29 11.99
N ILE A 164 -12.44 -5.72 13.13
CA ILE A 164 -12.40 -7.14 13.53
C ILE A 164 -13.81 -7.67 13.76
N GLU A 165 -14.67 -6.88 14.42
CA GLU A 165 -16.07 -7.25 14.62
C GLU A 165 -16.80 -7.40 13.29
N MET A 166 -16.62 -6.44 12.36
CA MET A 166 -17.16 -6.50 11.02
C MET A 166 -16.71 -7.76 10.28
N VAL A 167 -15.43 -8.08 10.28
CA VAL A 167 -14.87 -9.27 9.61
C VAL A 167 -15.46 -10.58 10.17
N ARG A 168 -15.84 -10.59 11.44
CA ARG A 168 -16.49 -11.75 12.09
C ARG A 168 -17.99 -11.83 11.84
N SER A 169 -18.61 -10.74 11.35
CA SER A 169 -20.05 -10.71 11.04
C SER A 169 -20.34 -11.44 9.73
N ALA A 170 -21.60 -11.92 9.60
CA ALA A 170 -22.03 -12.59 8.39
C ALA A 170 -22.33 -11.62 7.22
N ASP A 171 -22.70 -10.38 7.52
CA ASP A 171 -23.00 -9.32 6.55
C ASP A 171 -22.29 -8.02 6.97
N TRP A 172 -21.18 -7.72 6.28
CA TRP A 172 -20.36 -6.57 6.61
C TRP A 172 -21.08 -5.25 6.35
N VAL A 173 -21.85 -5.17 5.26
CA VAL A 173 -22.60 -3.96 4.92
C VAL A 173 -23.68 -3.70 5.97
N GLN A 174 -24.45 -4.71 6.38
CA GLN A 174 -25.46 -4.57 7.41
C GLN A 174 -24.83 -4.20 8.76
N PHE A 175 -23.73 -4.85 9.14
CA PHE A 175 -22.98 -4.53 10.36
C PHE A 175 -22.62 -3.03 10.43
N ILE A 176 -22.12 -2.45 9.34
CA ILE A 176 -21.73 -1.04 9.29
C ILE A 176 -22.95 -0.13 9.34
N LEU A 177 -24.01 -0.45 8.55
CA LEU A 177 -25.24 0.33 8.51
C LEU A 177 -25.94 0.38 9.87
N ASP A 178 -25.85 -0.70 10.64
CA ASP A 178 -26.48 -0.82 11.97
C ASP A 178 -25.70 -0.12 13.10
N ARG A 179 -24.45 0.30 12.87
CA ARG A 179 -23.69 1.04 13.90
C ARG A 179 -24.45 2.30 14.32
N PRO A 180 -24.55 2.59 15.63
CA PRO A 180 -25.16 3.83 16.10
C PRO A 180 -24.32 5.05 15.71
N MET A 181 -24.91 6.22 15.80
CA MET A 181 -24.20 7.48 15.58
C MET A 181 -23.53 7.96 16.88
N ALA A 182 -22.21 8.08 16.84
CA ALA A 182 -21.43 8.70 17.93
C ALA A 182 -21.46 10.23 17.84
N GLN A 183 -21.47 10.77 16.59
CA GLN A 183 -21.39 12.22 16.33
C GLN A 183 -22.28 12.60 15.14
N ALA A 184 -22.51 13.90 14.93
CA ALA A 184 -23.11 14.36 13.70
C ALA A 184 -22.15 14.19 12.51
N PRO A 185 -22.66 13.81 11.31
CA PRO A 185 -21.80 13.71 10.12
C PRO A 185 -21.10 15.02 9.81
N GLY A 186 -19.86 14.94 9.32
CA GLY A 186 -19.06 16.10 8.95
C GLY A 186 -18.37 16.85 10.10
N THR A 187 -18.57 16.43 11.37
CA THR A 187 -18.04 17.19 12.52
C THR A 187 -16.65 16.77 12.96
N ALA A 188 -16.29 15.51 12.83
CA ALA A 188 -14.99 14.99 13.25
C ALA A 188 -14.47 13.90 12.31
N PHE A 189 -13.15 13.89 12.15
CA PHE A 189 -12.45 12.78 11.50
C PHE A 189 -12.47 11.53 12.38
N ASN A 190 -12.91 10.41 11.79
CA ASN A 190 -12.82 9.10 12.41
C ASN A 190 -12.51 8.06 11.33
N TYR A 191 -11.27 7.56 11.33
CA TYR A 191 -10.83 6.61 10.32
C TYR A 191 -11.65 5.32 10.38
N SER A 192 -12.20 4.90 9.23
CA SER A 192 -13.12 3.76 9.15
C SER A 192 -12.99 3.02 7.83
N SER A 193 -12.51 1.77 7.88
CA SER A 193 -12.58 0.85 6.74
C SER A 193 -14.01 0.49 6.38
N GLY A 194 -14.95 0.59 7.32
CA GLY A 194 -16.38 0.44 7.08
C GLY A 194 -16.93 1.48 6.11
N ASN A 195 -16.53 2.76 6.25
CA ASN A 195 -16.92 3.81 5.31
C ASN A 195 -16.55 3.46 3.88
N SER A 196 -15.33 2.97 3.67
CA SER A 196 -14.83 2.58 2.35
C SER A 196 -15.54 1.32 1.81
N HIS A 197 -15.94 0.41 2.69
CA HIS A 197 -16.73 -0.76 2.31
C HIS A 197 -18.16 -0.39 1.92
N LEU A 198 -18.79 0.58 2.59
CA LEU A 198 -20.06 1.15 2.15
C LEU A 198 -19.94 1.82 0.77
N LEU A 199 -18.83 2.51 0.48
CA LEU A 199 -18.61 3.07 -0.87
C LEU A 199 -18.57 1.98 -1.94
N THR A 200 -17.95 0.82 -1.70
CA THR A 200 -18.00 -0.31 -2.66
C THR A 200 -19.39 -0.90 -2.79
N ALA A 201 -20.16 -0.98 -1.71
CA ALA A 201 -21.54 -1.41 -1.76
C ALA A 201 -22.40 -0.44 -2.60
N ILE A 202 -22.22 0.87 -2.41
CA ILE A 202 -22.87 1.91 -3.20
C ILE A 202 -22.51 1.79 -4.68
N LEU A 203 -21.21 1.64 -4.98
CA LEU A 203 -20.74 1.47 -6.36
C LEU A 203 -21.37 0.27 -7.04
N ALA A 204 -21.36 -0.91 -6.41
CA ALA A 204 -21.96 -2.12 -6.98
C ALA A 204 -23.45 -1.92 -7.26
N ARG A 205 -24.19 -1.32 -6.34
CA ARG A 205 -25.62 -1.07 -6.45
C ARG A 205 -25.97 -0.06 -7.54
N GLN A 206 -25.26 1.06 -7.59
CA GLN A 206 -25.58 2.15 -8.50
C GLN A 206 -25.07 1.92 -9.92
N THR A 207 -24.00 1.14 -10.09
CA THR A 207 -23.50 0.79 -11.42
C THR A 207 -24.17 -0.45 -12.00
N GLY A 208 -24.74 -1.32 -11.15
CA GLY A 208 -25.24 -2.64 -11.54
C GLY A 208 -24.14 -3.63 -11.93
N MET A 209 -22.89 -3.32 -11.62
CA MET A 209 -21.71 -4.13 -11.92
C MET A 209 -20.99 -4.55 -10.64
N SER A 210 -20.25 -5.65 -10.68
CA SER A 210 -19.29 -5.90 -9.61
C SER A 210 -18.22 -4.79 -9.60
N VAL A 211 -17.74 -4.39 -8.42
CA VAL A 211 -16.72 -3.32 -8.33
C VAL A 211 -15.44 -3.66 -9.09
N PRO A 212 -14.93 -4.92 -9.08
CA PRO A 212 -13.80 -5.31 -9.91
C PRO A 212 -14.06 -5.17 -11.42
N ASP A 213 -15.26 -5.51 -11.91
CA ASP A 213 -15.58 -5.36 -13.33
C ASP A 213 -15.71 -3.89 -13.72
N PHE A 214 -16.37 -3.08 -12.88
CA PHE A 214 -16.44 -1.62 -13.08
C PHE A 214 -15.05 -0.98 -13.10
N ALA A 215 -14.19 -1.37 -12.16
CA ALA A 215 -12.80 -0.90 -12.09
C ALA A 215 -11.99 -1.35 -13.33
N THR A 216 -12.15 -2.60 -13.74
CA THR A 216 -11.47 -3.12 -14.94
C THR A 216 -11.87 -2.35 -16.18
N GLN A 217 -13.17 -2.11 -16.38
CA GLN A 217 -13.67 -1.44 -17.58
C GLN A 217 -13.29 0.05 -17.61
N HIS A 218 -13.40 0.76 -16.48
CA HIS A 218 -13.37 2.23 -16.47
C HIS A 218 -12.08 2.84 -15.89
N LEU A 219 -11.22 2.03 -15.24
CA LEU A 219 -9.97 2.50 -14.66
C LEU A 219 -8.79 1.64 -15.12
N PHE A 220 -8.81 0.33 -14.84
CA PHE A 220 -7.61 -0.50 -15.02
C PHE A 220 -7.25 -0.73 -16.49
N LYS A 221 -8.23 -1.13 -17.32
CA LYS A 221 -8.00 -1.37 -18.75
C LYS A 221 -7.49 -0.12 -19.49
N PRO A 222 -8.06 1.08 -19.31
CA PRO A 222 -7.49 2.30 -19.89
C PRO A 222 -6.04 2.56 -19.50
N LEU A 223 -5.63 2.21 -18.28
CA LEU A 223 -4.25 2.36 -17.81
C LEU A 223 -3.33 1.20 -18.20
N GLY A 224 -3.84 0.17 -18.88
CA GLY A 224 -3.08 -1.04 -19.19
C GLY A 224 -2.72 -1.85 -17.94
N ILE A 225 -3.61 -1.87 -16.93
CA ILE A 225 -3.49 -2.67 -15.72
C ILE A 225 -4.36 -3.92 -15.90
N SER A 226 -3.76 -5.11 -15.85
CA SER A 226 -4.47 -6.38 -16.11
C SER A 226 -4.31 -7.41 -15.00
N ASP A 227 -3.21 -7.36 -14.25
CA ASP A 227 -2.92 -8.32 -13.18
C ASP A 227 -3.40 -7.77 -11.83
N VAL A 228 -4.69 -7.98 -11.55
CA VAL A 228 -5.37 -7.43 -10.38
C VAL A 228 -6.08 -8.55 -9.62
N VAL A 229 -5.90 -8.57 -8.30
CA VAL A 229 -6.73 -9.37 -7.40
C VAL A 229 -7.45 -8.45 -6.43
N TRP A 230 -8.75 -8.65 -6.26
CA TRP A 230 -9.53 -7.92 -5.27
C TRP A 230 -10.28 -8.90 -4.39
N LYS A 231 -9.87 -9.01 -3.13
CA LYS A 231 -10.53 -9.89 -2.14
C LYS A 231 -11.95 -9.43 -1.88
N LYS A 232 -12.81 -10.40 -1.57
CA LYS A 232 -14.23 -10.18 -1.35
C LYS A 232 -14.60 -10.50 0.10
N ASP A 233 -15.68 -9.88 0.57
CA ASP A 233 -16.34 -10.22 1.81
C ASP A 233 -17.10 -11.56 1.70
N PRO A 234 -17.70 -12.07 2.77
CA PRO A 234 -18.48 -13.31 2.73
C PRO A 234 -19.67 -13.31 1.74
N GLN A 235 -20.14 -12.13 1.33
CA GLN A 235 -21.25 -11.97 0.40
C GLN A 235 -20.81 -11.73 -1.04
N GLY A 236 -19.52 -11.77 -1.31
CA GLY A 236 -18.95 -11.61 -2.64
C GLY A 236 -18.72 -10.15 -3.06
N LEU A 237 -18.93 -9.18 -2.18
CA LEU A 237 -18.62 -7.77 -2.43
C LEU A 237 -17.13 -7.51 -2.26
N ALA A 238 -16.53 -6.75 -3.18
CA ALA A 238 -15.12 -6.36 -3.07
C ALA A 238 -14.84 -5.56 -1.79
N ILE A 239 -13.77 -5.92 -1.05
CA ILE A 239 -13.41 -5.26 0.20
C ILE A 239 -12.86 -3.86 -0.11
N GLY A 240 -13.62 -2.83 0.21
CA GLY A 240 -13.27 -1.44 -0.14
C GLY A 240 -12.16 -0.83 0.68
N GLY A 241 -11.95 -1.33 1.90
CA GLY A 241 -11.00 -0.76 2.84
C GLY A 241 -9.54 -1.19 2.63
N TYR A 242 -9.29 -2.42 2.08
CA TYR A 242 -7.94 -3.01 2.10
C TYR A 242 -7.74 -4.26 1.22
N GLY A 243 -8.67 -4.57 0.33
CA GLY A 243 -8.74 -5.87 -0.36
C GLY A 243 -8.02 -5.97 -1.71
N LEU A 244 -7.45 -4.88 -2.21
CA LEU A 244 -6.85 -4.81 -3.55
C LEU A 244 -5.38 -5.21 -3.55
N TYR A 245 -4.97 -5.94 -4.59
CA TYR A 245 -3.59 -6.34 -4.87
C TYR A 245 -3.19 -5.79 -6.23
N LEU A 246 -2.07 -5.10 -6.28
CA LEU A 246 -1.51 -4.50 -7.49
C LEU A 246 0.00 -4.70 -7.55
N GLN A 247 0.54 -4.69 -8.75
CA GLN A 247 1.97 -4.52 -8.95
C GLN A 247 2.39 -3.07 -8.64
N THR A 248 3.62 -2.87 -8.18
CA THR A 248 4.12 -1.54 -7.81
C THR A 248 4.12 -0.57 -8.99
N ARG A 249 4.44 -1.04 -10.19
CA ARG A 249 4.34 -0.24 -11.42
C ARG A 249 2.91 0.22 -11.71
N ASP A 250 1.91 -0.60 -11.38
CA ASP A 250 0.51 -0.25 -11.58
C ASP A 250 0.01 0.73 -10.51
N MET A 251 0.51 0.63 -9.27
CA MET A 251 0.32 1.68 -8.26
C MET A 251 0.88 3.02 -8.75
N ALA A 252 2.06 3.02 -9.40
CA ALA A 252 2.63 4.23 -9.99
C ALA A 252 1.78 4.78 -11.14
N LYS A 253 1.13 3.94 -11.97
CA LYS A 253 0.18 4.40 -13.00
C LYS A 253 -1.02 5.12 -12.38
N ILE A 254 -1.56 4.62 -11.28
CA ILE A 254 -2.65 5.30 -10.55
C ILE A 254 -2.19 6.67 -10.04
N GLY A 255 -1.00 6.73 -9.42
CA GLY A 255 -0.42 8.01 -9.00
C GLY A 255 -0.19 8.97 -10.17
N TYR A 256 0.28 8.46 -11.31
CA TYR A 256 0.51 9.26 -12.50
C TYR A 256 -0.80 9.78 -13.12
N LEU A 257 -1.87 8.98 -13.12
CA LEU A 257 -3.21 9.44 -13.50
C LEU A 257 -3.66 10.63 -12.64
N TYR A 258 -3.46 10.57 -11.34
CA TYR A 258 -3.77 11.70 -10.44
C TYR A 258 -2.84 12.90 -10.68
N LEU A 259 -1.55 12.69 -10.91
CA LEU A 259 -0.60 13.75 -11.28
C LEU A 259 -1.02 14.47 -12.56
N ARG A 260 -1.63 13.74 -13.51
CA ARG A 260 -2.14 14.25 -14.78
C ARG A 260 -3.55 14.82 -14.70
N GLY A 261 -4.08 15.05 -13.48
CA GLY A 261 -5.42 15.59 -13.28
C GLY A 261 -6.54 14.67 -13.77
N GLY A 262 -6.31 13.36 -13.73
CA GLY A 262 -7.27 12.33 -14.14
C GLY A 262 -7.33 12.06 -15.65
N GLU A 263 -6.44 12.66 -16.43
CA GLU A 263 -6.31 12.44 -17.87
C GLU A 263 -5.34 11.30 -18.18
N TRP A 264 -5.64 10.50 -19.20
CA TRP A 264 -4.79 9.43 -19.71
C TRP A 264 -4.97 9.30 -21.22
N GLU A 265 -3.89 9.41 -21.98
CA GLU A 265 -3.88 9.34 -23.47
C GLU A 265 -4.94 10.24 -24.14
N GLY A 266 -5.18 11.45 -23.56
CA GLY A 266 -6.18 12.39 -24.08
C GLY A 266 -7.61 12.14 -23.59
N ALA A 267 -7.86 11.02 -22.87
CA ALA A 267 -9.16 10.73 -22.28
C ALA A 267 -9.20 11.15 -20.80
N GLN A 268 -10.30 11.79 -20.37
CA GLN A 268 -10.54 12.12 -18.96
C GLN A 268 -11.11 10.89 -18.26
N ILE A 269 -10.25 10.11 -17.60
CA ILE A 269 -10.63 8.89 -16.87
C ILE A 269 -11.29 9.23 -15.52
N ILE A 270 -10.65 10.09 -14.73
CA ILE A 270 -11.22 10.62 -13.49
C ILE A 270 -11.51 12.12 -13.71
N PRO A 271 -12.67 12.65 -13.31
CA PRO A 271 -12.95 14.08 -13.48
C PRO A 271 -11.84 14.95 -12.88
N ARG A 272 -11.39 15.95 -13.62
CA ARG A 272 -10.32 16.87 -13.15
C ARG A 272 -10.69 17.57 -11.84
N ASN A 273 -11.95 18.00 -11.70
CA ASN A 273 -12.44 18.58 -10.46
C ASN A 273 -12.41 17.59 -9.29
N TRP A 274 -12.58 16.29 -9.54
CA TRP A 274 -12.44 15.23 -8.52
C TRP A 274 -11.01 15.14 -8.01
N VAL A 275 -10.02 15.09 -8.90
CA VAL A 275 -8.61 15.10 -8.54
C VAL A 275 -8.23 16.36 -7.76
N ASN A 276 -8.73 17.52 -8.19
CA ASN A 276 -8.47 18.79 -7.50
C ASN A 276 -9.01 18.80 -6.05
N ARG A 277 -10.09 18.11 -5.77
CA ARG A 277 -10.66 17.99 -4.40
C ARG A 277 -9.69 17.27 -3.46
N VAL A 278 -9.03 16.21 -3.94
CA VAL A 278 -8.00 15.48 -3.17
C VAL A 278 -6.88 16.45 -2.75
N TYR A 279 -6.40 17.24 -3.70
CA TYR A 279 -5.35 18.23 -3.44
C TYR A 279 -5.78 19.34 -2.47
N GLN A 280 -7.07 19.62 -2.40
CA GLN A 280 -7.69 20.63 -1.54
C GLN A 280 -8.30 20.06 -0.26
N ALA A 281 -7.90 18.83 0.13
CA ALA A 281 -8.42 18.17 1.33
C ALA A 281 -8.38 19.09 2.56
N LYS A 282 -9.50 19.16 3.29
CA LYS A 282 -9.71 20.16 4.37
C LYS A 282 -9.82 19.53 5.75
N VAL A 283 -10.16 18.24 5.85
CA VAL A 283 -10.42 17.61 7.13
C VAL A 283 -9.10 17.41 7.88
N PRO A 284 -8.89 18.03 9.05
CA PRO A 284 -7.70 17.79 9.84
C PRO A 284 -7.61 16.33 10.26
N MET A 285 -6.45 15.73 10.05
CA MET A 285 -6.20 14.34 10.39
C MET A 285 -5.38 14.30 11.69
N ILE A 286 -6.07 14.25 12.81
CA ILE A 286 -5.46 14.22 14.15
C ILE A 286 -5.84 12.88 14.78
N PHE A 287 -4.95 11.93 14.77
CA PHE A 287 -5.07 10.68 15.52
C PHE A 287 -3.66 10.13 15.83
N PRO A 288 -3.42 9.55 16.99
CA PRO A 288 -2.14 8.93 17.29
C PRO A 288 -1.83 7.79 16.29
N PRO A 289 -0.58 7.67 15.78
CA PRO A 289 0.58 8.50 16.08
C PRO A 289 0.73 9.76 15.17
N VAL A 290 -0.26 10.08 14.34
CA VAL A 290 -0.20 11.26 13.45
C VAL A 290 -0.60 12.49 14.25
N THR A 291 0.37 13.27 14.65
CA THR A 291 0.18 14.52 15.40
C THR A 291 0.44 15.78 14.57
N SER A 292 0.80 15.61 13.30
CA SER A 292 1.11 16.76 12.43
C SER A 292 -0.14 17.55 12.09
N THR A 293 -0.11 18.83 12.41
CA THR A 293 -1.18 19.77 12.03
C THR A 293 -1.27 20.02 10.52
N SER A 294 -0.24 19.61 9.76
CA SER A 294 -0.18 19.77 8.30
C SER A 294 -0.87 18.64 7.54
N MET A 295 -1.19 17.53 8.22
CA MET A 295 -1.88 16.42 7.57
C MET A 295 -3.39 16.68 7.47
N ARG A 296 -3.93 16.41 6.29
CA ARG A 296 -5.37 16.51 5.98
C ARG A 296 -5.84 15.22 5.31
N TYR A 297 -7.14 14.99 5.37
CA TYR A 297 -7.82 13.88 4.72
C TYR A 297 -8.97 14.42 3.85
N GLY A 298 -9.18 13.79 2.72
CA GLY A 298 -10.32 14.06 1.87
C GLY A 298 -10.36 13.10 0.69
N ASP A 299 -11.57 12.71 0.30
CA ASP A 299 -11.82 11.77 -0.79
C ASP A 299 -10.91 10.52 -0.72
N GLN A 300 -10.74 9.94 0.48
CA GLN A 300 -9.93 8.74 0.77
C GLN A 300 -8.41 8.89 0.58
N TRP A 301 -7.91 10.11 0.43
CA TRP A 301 -6.49 10.42 0.31
C TRP A 301 -5.97 11.22 1.51
N TRP A 302 -4.69 11.04 1.80
CA TRP A 302 -3.93 11.82 2.77
C TRP A 302 -3.22 12.96 2.05
N THR A 303 -3.28 14.17 2.58
CA THR A 303 -2.64 15.35 1.99
C THR A 303 -1.77 16.04 3.03
N HIS A 304 -0.54 16.39 2.65
CA HIS A 304 0.34 17.21 3.47
C HIS A 304 0.30 18.65 2.93
N SER A 305 -0.42 19.53 3.61
CA SER A 305 -0.74 20.86 3.11
C SER A 305 0.48 21.76 2.88
N GLU A 306 1.49 21.70 3.75
CA GLU A 306 2.72 22.51 3.62
C GLU A 306 3.62 22.02 2.49
N ARG A 307 3.77 20.71 2.34
CA ARG A 307 4.59 20.10 1.27
C ARG A 307 3.84 20.02 -0.06
N LYS A 308 2.53 20.31 -0.06
CA LYS A 308 1.67 20.24 -1.25
C LYS A 308 1.74 18.91 -1.98
N ILE A 309 1.79 17.82 -1.22
CA ILE A 309 1.80 16.44 -1.69
C ILE A 309 0.55 15.71 -1.20
N TYR A 310 0.16 14.67 -1.90
CA TYR A 310 -0.90 13.78 -1.43
C TYR A 310 -0.53 12.31 -1.68
N MET A 311 -1.13 11.42 -0.92
CA MET A 311 -0.79 10.02 -0.97
C MET A 311 -1.97 9.12 -0.58
N ALA A 312 -2.09 7.96 -1.25
CA ALA A 312 -2.86 6.85 -0.74
C ALA A 312 -1.95 6.01 0.15
N VAL A 313 -2.40 5.70 1.36
CA VAL A 313 -1.58 5.04 2.38
C VAL A 313 -2.25 3.77 2.88
N GLY A 314 -1.53 2.66 2.81
CA GLY A 314 -1.90 1.39 3.41
C GLY A 314 -1.00 1.03 4.60
N TYR A 315 -1.52 0.17 5.46
CA TYR A 315 -0.78 -0.37 6.60
C TYR A 315 0.57 -0.97 6.14
N ASN A 316 1.60 -0.86 6.98
CA ASN A 316 2.99 -1.23 6.65
C ASN A 316 3.56 -0.50 5.42
N ARG A 317 3.07 0.76 5.18
CA ARG A 317 3.62 1.66 4.15
C ARG A 317 3.43 1.19 2.71
N GLN A 318 2.24 0.71 2.38
CA GLN A 318 1.80 0.61 1.00
C GLN A 318 1.45 2.04 0.53
N ILE A 319 2.25 2.66 -0.29
CA ILE A 319 2.12 4.09 -0.58
C ILE A 319 2.06 4.35 -2.07
N ILE A 320 1.10 5.18 -2.48
CA ILE A 320 1.13 5.89 -3.76
C ILE A 320 1.30 7.36 -3.41
N LEU A 321 2.51 7.89 -3.55
CA LEU A 321 2.85 9.29 -3.28
C LEU A 321 2.84 10.09 -4.56
N VAL A 322 2.17 11.24 -4.56
CA VAL A 322 2.15 12.19 -5.68
C VAL A 322 2.69 13.54 -5.20
N MET A 323 3.68 14.05 -5.91
CA MET A 323 4.33 15.35 -5.69
C MET A 323 4.10 16.23 -6.93
N PRO A 324 2.97 16.96 -6.99
CA PRO A 324 2.55 17.63 -8.23
C PRO A 324 3.51 18.72 -8.71
N GLN A 325 4.10 19.48 -7.78
CA GLN A 325 5.01 20.58 -8.13
C GLN A 325 6.30 20.07 -8.76
N GLU A 326 6.77 18.91 -8.33
CA GLU A 326 7.99 18.25 -8.77
C GLU A 326 7.77 17.34 -9.99
N GLY A 327 6.52 17.05 -10.33
CA GLY A 327 6.17 16.10 -11.38
C GLY A 327 6.56 14.66 -11.05
N VAL A 328 6.59 14.31 -9.75
CA VAL A 328 7.08 13.03 -9.24
C VAL A 328 5.92 12.17 -8.73
N VAL A 329 5.99 10.89 -9.03
CA VAL A 329 5.19 9.83 -8.37
C VAL A 329 6.14 8.80 -7.80
N ALA A 330 5.88 8.37 -6.55
CA ALA A 330 6.56 7.22 -5.96
C ALA A 330 5.53 6.19 -5.49
N ALA A 331 5.73 4.95 -5.86
CA ALA A 331 4.98 3.80 -5.37
C ALA A 331 5.89 2.92 -4.52
N MET A 332 5.41 2.54 -3.34
CA MET A 332 6.17 1.77 -2.36
C MET A 332 5.30 0.68 -1.77
N THR A 333 5.88 -0.49 -1.56
CA THR A 333 5.28 -1.55 -0.76
C THR A 333 6.25 -2.00 0.32
N GLY A 334 5.75 -2.52 1.43
CA GLY A 334 6.63 -2.90 2.53
C GLY A 334 5.89 -3.67 3.63
N ARG A 335 6.63 -3.99 4.70
CA ARG A 335 6.20 -4.86 5.80
C ARG A 335 6.34 -4.20 7.17
N LYS A 336 6.81 -2.97 7.21
CA LYS A 336 7.10 -2.25 8.45
C LYS A 336 6.73 -0.78 8.34
N ASN A 337 6.28 -0.21 9.44
CA ASN A 337 6.02 1.23 9.54
C ASN A 337 7.34 1.99 9.76
N TYR A 338 7.81 2.69 8.72
CA TYR A 338 8.92 3.63 8.81
C TYR A 338 8.43 5.09 8.96
N SER A 339 9.34 6.00 9.29
CA SER A 339 9.01 7.42 9.49
C SER A 339 8.59 8.11 8.20
N PHE A 340 7.38 8.69 8.17
CA PHE A 340 6.95 9.57 7.08
C PHE A 340 7.83 10.80 6.95
N ALA A 341 8.24 11.41 8.08
CA ALA A 341 9.08 12.60 8.04
C ALA A 341 10.41 12.33 7.33
N GLN A 342 11.07 11.22 7.68
CA GLN A 342 12.31 10.82 7.02
C GLN A 342 12.10 10.48 5.53
N MET A 343 11.02 9.77 5.19
CA MET A 343 10.68 9.50 3.80
C MET A 343 10.48 10.80 3.01
N PHE A 344 9.73 11.75 3.53
CA PHE A 344 9.49 13.04 2.87
C PHE A 344 10.77 13.85 2.68
N GLU A 345 11.68 13.84 3.67
CA GLU A 345 12.98 14.51 3.55
C GLU A 345 13.84 13.87 2.43
N LEU A 346 13.93 12.54 2.42
CA LEU A 346 14.66 11.82 1.38
C LEU A 346 14.07 12.08 0.00
N MET A 347 12.73 12.00 -0.14
CA MET A 347 12.06 12.29 -1.40
C MET A 347 12.33 13.74 -1.88
N ALA A 348 12.26 14.72 -0.98
CA ALA A 348 12.54 16.11 -1.33
C ALA A 348 14.01 16.29 -1.80
N GLN A 349 14.95 15.56 -1.23
CA GLN A 349 16.35 15.60 -1.62
C GLN A 349 16.63 15.02 -3.01
N THR A 350 15.74 14.20 -3.55
CA THR A 350 15.93 13.60 -4.89
C THR A 350 15.78 14.60 -6.02
N VAL A 351 14.99 15.66 -5.85
CA VAL A 351 14.69 16.65 -6.89
C VAL A 351 15.59 17.88 -6.70
N LYS A 352 16.42 18.18 -7.69
CA LYS A 352 17.37 19.31 -7.65
C LYS A 352 17.03 20.44 -8.60
N SER A 353 16.39 20.12 -9.73
CA SER A 353 16.14 21.10 -10.79
C SER A 353 14.85 20.77 -11.56
N GLY A 354 14.22 21.76 -12.16
CA GLY A 354 13.16 21.59 -13.16
C GLY A 354 13.70 21.22 -14.55
N SER A 355 15.00 21.30 -14.77
CA SER A 355 15.71 20.95 -16.00
C SER A 355 16.75 19.85 -15.75
N ALA A 356 17.28 19.27 -16.83
CA ALA A 356 18.35 18.29 -16.74
C ALA A 356 19.57 18.82 -15.97
N LEU A 357 20.22 17.95 -15.22
CA LEU A 357 21.51 18.17 -14.57
C LEU A 357 22.64 17.66 -15.48
N ALA A 358 23.86 18.04 -15.16
CA ALA A 358 25.02 17.41 -15.75
C ALA A 358 25.00 15.90 -15.47
N PRO A 359 25.42 15.06 -16.43
CA PRO A 359 25.51 13.61 -16.20
C PRO A 359 26.38 13.28 -14.98
N ASN A 360 25.92 12.32 -14.17
CA ASN A 360 26.62 11.84 -12.98
C ASN A 360 26.86 10.32 -13.05
N PRO A 361 27.86 9.86 -13.85
CA PRO A 361 28.10 8.42 -14.03
C PRO A 361 28.36 7.68 -12.71
N GLU A 362 29.07 8.29 -11.76
CA GLU A 362 29.36 7.69 -10.46
C GLU A 362 28.09 7.52 -9.63
N GLY A 363 27.23 8.55 -9.58
CA GLY A 363 25.96 8.49 -8.85
C GLY A 363 25.01 7.46 -9.48
N THR A 364 24.92 7.42 -10.81
CA THR A 364 24.13 6.43 -11.54
C THR A 364 24.64 4.99 -11.31
N ALA A 365 25.97 4.80 -11.30
CA ALA A 365 26.59 3.51 -10.98
C ALA A 365 26.28 3.07 -9.55
N LEU A 366 26.35 4.02 -8.57
CA LEU A 366 26.00 3.77 -7.17
C LEU A 366 24.52 3.35 -7.04
N LEU A 367 23.60 4.08 -7.66
CA LEU A 367 22.17 3.73 -7.65
C LEU A 367 21.95 2.31 -8.22
N ALA A 368 22.53 2.02 -9.38
CA ALA A 368 22.44 0.70 -9.99
C ALA A 368 23.06 -0.41 -9.12
N GLN A 369 24.12 -0.12 -8.39
CA GLN A 369 24.72 -1.04 -7.43
C GLN A 369 23.75 -1.32 -6.26
N ARG A 370 23.18 -0.28 -5.64
CA ARG A 370 22.22 -0.45 -4.53
C ARG A 370 21.00 -1.25 -4.95
N VAL A 371 20.44 -0.95 -6.11
CA VAL A 371 19.31 -1.71 -6.69
C VAL A 371 19.64 -3.20 -6.84
N ARG A 372 20.82 -3.54 -7.32
CA ARG A 372 21.26 -4.95 -7.43
C ARG A 372 21.48 -5.59 -6.06
N GLU A 373 22.07 -4.87 -5.10
CA GLU A 373 22.34 -5.38 -3.75
C GLU A 373 21.05 -5.74 -3.02
N VAL A 374 20.00 -4.93 -3.11
CA VAL A 374 18.74 -5.21 -2.42
C VAL A 374 17.90 -6.29 -3.13
N ALA A 375 18.14 -6.53 -4.42
CA ALA A 375 17.46 -7.58 -5.18
C ALA A 375 17.98 -9.00 -4.87
N SER A 376 19.03 -9.12 -4.07
CA SER A 376 19.63 -10.40 -3.69
C SER A 376 19.84 -10.49 -2.17
N GLU A 377 19.57 -11.66 -1.61
CA GLU A 377 19.89 -11.94 -0.21
C GLU A 377 21.31 -12.47 -0.09
N LYS A 378 22.06 -11.93 0.87
CA LYS A 378 23.40 -12.44 1.20
C LYS A 378 23.25 -13.69 2.06
N PRO A 379 23.86 -14.83 1.68
CA PRO A 379 23.90 -15.99 2.55
C PRO A 379 24.56 -15.65 3.88
N LEU A 380 24.01 -16.15 4.98
CA LEU A 380 24.65 -16.12 6.28
C LEU A 380 25.54 -17.35 6.41
N ALA A 381 26.81 -17.15 6.71
CA ALA A 381 27.75 -18.22 7.02
C ALA A 381 27.53 -18.68 8.47
N ALA A 382 26.41 -19.35 8.74
CA ALA A 382 26.12 -19.91 10.05
C ALA A 382 26.26 -21.43 9.98
N GLU A 383 27.21 -22.00 10.71
CA GLU A 383 27.29 -23.45 10.89
C GLU A 383 26.14 -23.94 11.78
N ALA A 384 25.53 -25.06 11.39
CA ALA A 384 24.49 -25.67 12.18
C ALA A 384 25.12 -26.30 13.45
N PRO A 385 24.59 -26.01 14.65
CA PRO A 385 25.09 -26.63 15.88
C PRO A 385 24.82 -28.15 15.89
N PRO A 386 25.53 -28.93 16.70
CA PRO A 386 25.26 -30.36 16.83
C PRO A 386 23.81 -30.71 17.18
N LEU A 387 23.12 -29.80 17.87
CA LEU A 387 21.71 -29.90 18.21
C LEU A 387 20.82 -30.08 16.95
N ALA A 388 21.20 -29.50 15.83
CA ALA A 388 20.44 -29.61 14.58
C ALA A 388 20.24 -31.06 14.15
N GLN A 389 21.26 -31.89 14.30
CA GLN A 389 21.17 -33.33 14.01
C GLN A 389 20.26 -34.06 14.98
N THR A 390 20.29 -33.66 16.27
CA THR A 390 19.52 -34.31 17.34
C THR A 390 18.01 -34.04 17.21
N ILE A 391 17.61 -32.84 16.76
CA ILE A 391 16.20 -32.46 16.67
C ILE A 391 15.61 -32.64 15.27
N SER A 392 16.45 -32.86 14.24
CA SER A 392 15.99 -33.06 12.86
C SER A 392 15.12 -34.34 12.77
N GLY A 393 13.91 -34.17 12.21
CA GLY A 393 12.92 -35.22 12.07
C GLY A 393 12.06 -35.47 13.32
N LYS A 394 12.36 -34.83 14.46
CA LYS A 394 11.49 -34.93 15.63
C LYS A 394 10.25 -34.06 15.47
N THR A 395 9.10 -34.61 15.86
CA THR A 395 7.83 -33.89 15.89
C THR A 395 7.59 -33.33 17.29
N PHE A 396 7.43 -31.99 17.37
CA PHE A 396 7.11 -31.28 18.60
C PHE A 396 5.60 -31.08 18.67
N ARG A 397 4.96 -31.63 19.69
CA ARG A 397 3.55 -31.41 20.02
C ARG A 397 3.41 -30.16 20.86
N MET A 398 2.57 -29.24 20.40
CA MET A 398 2.40 -27.93 21.02
C MET A 398 1.28 -27.95 22.06
N ALA A 399 1.49 -27.26 23.18
CA ALA A 399 0.42 -26.93 24.09
C ALA A 399 -0.69 -26.11 23.39
N PRO A 400 -1.95 -26.13 23.87
CA PRO A 400 -3.02 -25.33 23.29
C PRO A 400 -2.61 -23.86 23.15
N ASN A 401 -2.82 -23.29 21.95
CA ASN A 401 -2.36 -21.94 21.64
C ASN A 401 -3.29 -21.22 20.64
N ASN A 402 -3.19 -19.89 20.59
CA ASN A 402 -4.05 -19.05 19.76
C ASN A 402 -3.69 -19.05 18.26
N LEU A 403 -2.51 -19.58 17.87
CA LEU A 403 -2.14 -19.76 16.47
C LEU A 403 -2.74 -21.04 15.88
N GLY A 404 -3.34 -21.88 16.69
CA GLY A 404 -3.91 -23.16 16.27
C GLY A 404 -2.86 -24.19 15.86
N VAL A 405 -1.57 -23.97 16.21
CA VAL A 405 -0.50 -24.93 15.92
C VAL A 405 -0.66 -26.13 16.83
N LYS A 406 -0.84 -27.31 16.22
CA LYS A 406 -0.94 -28.60 16.92
C LYS A 406 0.42 -29.25 17.10
N GLU A 407 1.18 -29.30 16.02
CA GLU A 407 2.51 -29.89 16.01
C GLU A 407 3.36 -29.33 14.87
N PHE A 408 4.66 -29.41 14.99
CA PHE A 408 5.58 -29.12 13.90
C PHE A 408 6.78 -30.08 13.91
N THR A 409 7.38 -30.28 12.73
CA THR A 409 8.59 -31.08 12.52
C THR A 409 9.59 -30.23 11.73
N LEU A 410 10.85 -30.25 12.13
CA LEU A 410 11.93 -29.58 11.40
C LEU A 410 12.82 -30.63 10.77
N HIS A 411 13.06 -30.56 9.47
CA HIS A 411 14.06 -31.34 8.75
C HIS A 411 15.23 -30.41 8.46
N LEU A 412 16.37 -30.63 9.14
CA LEU A 412 17.49 -29.68 9.15
C LEU A 412 18.75 -30.19 8.45
N THR A 413 18.61 -31.30 7.69
CA THR A 413 19.70 -31.96 6.98
C THR A 413 19.67 -31.73 5.48
N ALA A 414 19.78 -32.75 4.64
CA ALA A 414 20.04 -32.63 3.19
C ALA A 414 19.05 -31.74 2.38
N SER A 415 17.79 -31.68 2.77
CA SER A 415 16.77 -30.85 2.12
C SER A 415 15.96 -30.13 3.21
N PRO A 416 16.47 -29.00 3.74
CA PRO A 416 15.85 -28.36 4.88
C PRO A 416 14.42 -27.93 4.59
N SER A 417 13.49 -28.33 5.47
CA SER A 417 12.07 -28.03 5.39
C SER A 417 11.45 -28.03 6.78
N TYR A 418 10.23 -27.52 6.87
CA TYR A 418 9.41 -27.67 8.07
C TYR A 418 8.03 -28.20 7.69
N GLU A 419 7.48 -29.02 8.54
CA GLU A 419 6.10 -29.45 8.48
C GLU A 419 5.34 -28.78 9.60
N LEU A 420 4.14 -28.29 9.30
CA LEU A 420 3.27 -27.63 10.26
C LEU A 420 1.89 -28.24 10.19
N VAL A 421 1.35 -28.67 11.33
CA VAL A 421 -0.03 -29.12 11.47
C VAL A 421 -0.79 -28.11 12.28
N THR A 422 -1.83 -27.52 11.68
CA THR A 422 -2.67 -26.52 12.33
C THR A 422 -4.14 -26.95 12.32
N TYR A 423 -4.92 -26.47 13.28
CA TYR A 423 -6.38 -26.58 13.19
C TYR A 423 -6.91 -25.68 12.09
N VAL A 424 -7.88 -26.17 11.29
CA VAL A 424 -8.49 -25.44 10.17
C VAL A 424 -9.17 -24.17 10.66
N ALA A 425 -9.84 -24.24 11.80
CA ALA A 425 -10.47 -23.11 12.47
C ALA A 425 -10.37 -23.26 13.99
N ARG A 426 -10.46 -22.13 14.69
CA ARG A 426 -10.49 -22.11 16.17
C ARG A 426 -11.67 -22.93 16.68
N GLY A 427 -11.36 -23.93 17.51
CA GLY A 427 -12.37 -24.86 18.08
C GLY A 427 -12.71 -26.05 17.15
N SER A 428 -12.10 -26.15 15.96
CA SER A 428 -12.23 -27.31 15.09
C SER A 428 -11.33 -28.45 15.55
N SER A 429 -11.78 -29.68 15.34
CA SER A 429 -10.93 -30.88 15.43
C SER A 429 -10.22 -31.21 14.11
N GLU A 430 -10.67 -30.58 13.01
CA GLU A 430 -10.09 -30.76 11.69
C GLU A 430 -8.73 -30.07 11.61
N THR A 431 -7.74 -30.73 11.01
CA THR A 431 -6.38 -30.23 10.89
C THR A 431 -5.93 -30.18 9.45
N LYS A 432 -5.07 -29.20 9.15
CA LYS A 432 -4.37 -29.05 7.88
C LYS A 432 -2.88 -29.25 8.12
N LYS A 433 -2.23 -30.05 7.27
CA LYS A 433 -0.77 -30.24 7.27
C LYS A 433 -0.18 -29.46 6.08
N VAL A 434 0.90 -28.74 6.35
CA VAL A 434 1.67 -27.99 5.34
C VAL A 434 3.13 -28.37 5.49
N SER A 435 3.82 -28.64 4.36
CA SER A 435 5.26 -28.86 4.33
C SER A 435 5.90 -27.84 3.38
N LEU A 436 6.87 -27.08 3.88
CA LEU A 436 7.47 -25.96 3.15
C LEU A 436 9.01 -26.03 3.27
N PRO A 437 9.74 -25.66 2.19
CA PRO A 437 11.20 -25.53 2.23
C PRO A 437 11.64 -24.52 3.30
N LEU A 438 12.83 -24.71 3.87
CA LEU A 438 13.41 -23.83 4.88
C LEU A 438 14.84 -23.45 4.50
N GLY A 439 15.08 -22.19 4.20
CA GLY A 439 16.39 -21.67 3.85
C GLY A 439 17.29 -21.52 5.07
N LEU A 440 18.09 -22.50 5.41
CA LEU A 440 18.99 -22.48 6.58
C LEU A 440 20.19 -21.56 6.43
N SER A 441 20.53 -21.13 5.20
CA SER A 441 21.56 -20.14 4.92
C SER A 441 21.11 -18.68 5.14
N GLY A 442 19.94 -18.46 5.73
CA GLY A 442 19.36 -17.13 5.92
C GLY A 442 18.76 -16.52 4.65
N GLN A 443 18.72 -17.28 3.54
CA GLN A 443 18.04 -16.88 2.31
C GLN A 443 16.65 -17.49 2.26
N PHE A 444 15.67 -16.72 1.74
CA PHE A 444 14.31 -17.23 1.54
C PHE A 444 14.28 -18.30 0.44
N LEU A 445 13.69 -19.43 0.73
CA LEU A 445 13.32 -20.44 -0.26
C LEU A 445 11.82 -20.39 -0.54
N PRO A 446 11.42 -20.42 -1.82
CA PRO A 446 10.01 -20.46 -2.19
C PRO A 446 9.43 -21.85 -1.94
N GLY A 447 8.16 -21.89 -1.59
CA GLY A 447 7.37 -23.11 -1.46
C GLY A 447 5.88 -22.77 -1.55
N ASP A 448 5.08 -23.75 -1.93
CA ASP A 448 3.64 -23.62 -2.05
C ASP A 448 2.95 -24.47 -0.98
N ALA A 449 1.99 -23.89 -0.29
CA ALA A 449 1.10 -24.65 0.56
C ALA A 449 0.17 -25.54 -0.29
N THR A 450 -0.42 -26.56 0.34
CA THR A 450 -1.32 -27.50 -0.34
C THR A 450 -2.54 -26.87 -1.00
N ASP A 451 -2.88 -25.63 -0.63
CA ASP A 451 -3.94 -24.83 -1.24
C ASP A 451 -3.42 -23.86 -2.32
N GLY A 452 -2.17 -24.00 -2.73
CA GLY A 452 -1.55 -23.12 -3.73
C GLY A 452 -1.12 -21.75 -3.19
N THR A 453 -1.22 -21.51 -1.88
CA THR A 453 -0.71 -20.27 -1.29
C THR A 453 0.82 -20.27 -1.35
N ALA A 454 1.39 -19.29 -2.04
CA ALA A 454 2.83 -19.11 -2.12
C ALA A 454 3.40 -18.64 -0.78
N PHE A 455 4.48 -19.27 -0.36
CA PHE A 455 5.26 -18.88 0.81
C PHE A 455 6.73 -18.76 0.47
N VAL A 456 7.43 -17.97 1.26
CA VAL A 456 8.90 -17.97 1.31
C VAL A 456 9.32 -18.07 2.76
N SER A 457 10.31 -18.90 3.04
CA SER A 457 10.78 -19.09 4.41
C SER A 457 12.30 -19.22 4.49
N LYS A 458 12.84 -18.70 5.58
CA LYS A 458 14.25 -18.81 5.92
C LYS A 458 14.46 -19.02 7.40
N ALA A 459 15.59 -19.58 7.77
CA ALA A 459 16.02 -19.67 9.15
C ALA A 459 17.53 -19.51 9.29
N SER A 460 17.95 -19.18 10.48
CA SER A 460 19.35 -19.16 10.88
C SER A 460 19.49 -19.51 12.35
N TRP A 461 20.57 -20.19 12.69
CA TRP A 461 20.95 -20.40 14.08
C TRP A 461 21.46 -19.09 14.66
N THR A 462 20.84 -18.61 15.72
CA THR A 462 21.21 -17.38 16.44
C THR A 462 21.86 -17.66 17.79
N GLY A 463 22.01 -18.94 18.13
CA GLY A 463 22.67 -19.48 19.29
C GLY A 463 22.83 -20.99 19.19
N PRO A 464 23.52 -21.63 20.13
CA PRO A 464 23.76 -23.09 20.11
C PRO A 464 22.46 -23.90 20.30
N ASP A 465 21.44 -23.28 20.87
CA ASP A 465 20.14 -23.88 21.18
C ASP A 465 18.96 -23.12 20.57
N THR A 466 19.23 -22.10 19.74
CA THR A 466 18.21 -21.15 19.29
C THR A 466 18.21 -21.01 17.78
N LEU A 467 17.08 -21.36 17.14
CA LEU A 467 16.81 -21.19 15.72
C LEU A 467 15.82 -20.03 15.53
N THR A 468 16.18 -19.06 14.70
CA THR A 468 15.24 -18.02 14.27
C THR A 468 14.75 -18.33 12.86
N MET A 469 13.42 -18.38 12.69
CA MET A 469 12.74 -18.60 11.41
C MET A 469 11.89 -17.40 11.05
N VAL A 470 11.83 -17.08 9.76
CA VAL A 470 10.93 -16.07 9.17
C VAL A 470 10.15 -16.75 8.05
N ALA A 471 8.83 -16.61 8.08
CA ALA A 471 7.95 -17.07 7.02
C ALA A 471 7.11 -15.89 6.52
N ARG A 472 6.97 -15.78 5.20
CA ARG A 472 6.24 -14.70 4.52
C ARG A 472 5.38 -15.25 3.40
N GLN A 473 4.23 -14.63 3.19
CA GLN A 473 3.52 -14.71 1.92
C GLN A 473 3.98 -13.51 1.08
N PRO A 474 4.60 -13.70 -0.10
CA PRO A 474 5.22 -12.60 -0.83
C PRO A 474 4.26 -11.46 -1.19
N GLU A 475 3.02 -11.80 -1.54
CA GLU A 475 2.00 -10.80 -1.92
C GLU A 475 1.31 -10.13 -0.72
N GLU A 476 1.55 -10.59 0.53
CA GLU A 476 0.95 -10.05 1.75
C GLU A 476 1.98 -9.19 2.50
N ALA A 477 1.48 -8.22 3.25
CA ALA A 477 2.32 -7.38 4.11
C ALA A 477 2.71 -8.06 5.43
N GLU A 478 2.15 -9.22 5.70
CA GLU A 478 2.37 -9.97 6.94
C GLU A 478 3.68 -10.76 6.91
N THR A 479 4.33 -10.78 8.05
CA THR A 479 5.54 -11.56 8.31
C THR A 479 5.39 -12.26 9.65
N GLY A 480 5.63 -13.55 9.68
CA GLY A 480 5.77 -14.32 10.92
C GLY A 480 7.26 -14.51 11.24
N ARG A 481 7.71 -14.03 12.40
CA ARG A 481 9.02 -14.33 12.95
C ARG A 481 8.86 -15.28 14.12
N TYR A 482 9.61 -16.36 14.12
CA TYR A 482 9.59 -17.40 15.14
C TYR A 482 10.99 -17.57 15.72
N VAL A 483 11.12 -17.44 17.03
CA VAL A 483 12.35 -17.78 17.76
C VAL A 483 12.09 -19.07 18.52
N LEU A 484 12.76 -20.13 18.12
CA LEU A 484 12.62 -21.48 18.68
C LEU A 484 13.83 -21.76 19.58
N LYS A 485 13.60 -21.90 20.87
CA LYS A 485 14.63 -22.26 21.85
C LYS A 485 14.42 -23.69 22.35
N PHE A 486 15.42 -24.54 22.14
CA PHE A 486 15.35 -25.96 22.50
C PHE A 486 16.07 -26.24 23.82
N THR A 487 15.48 -27.09 24.66
CA THR A 487 16.06 -27.53 25.91
C THR A 487 15.72 -29.02 26.11
N GLY A 488 16.65 -29.90 25.82
CA GLY A 488 16.40 -31.35 25.77
C GLY A 488 15.34 -31.69 24.72
N ASN A 489 14.22 -32.29 25.14
CA ASN A 489 13.07 -32.63 24.31
C ASN A 489 12.00 -31.49 24.27
N LYS A 490 12.24 -30.37 24.93
CA LYS A 490 11.29 -29.22 25.00
C LYS A 490 11.67 -28.14 24.03
N VAL A 491 10.64 -27.43 23.52
CA VAL A 491 10.81 -26.22 22.72
C VAL A 491 9.94 -25.07 23.28
N ALA A 492 10.53 -23.90 23.41
CA ALA A 492 9.83 -22.65 23.60
C ALA A 492 9.86 -21.86 22.28
N VAL A 493 8.71 -21.38 21.82
CA VAL A 493 8.58 -20.62 20.58
C VAL A 493 8.00 -19.27 20.85
N THR A 494 8.75 -18.20 20.57
CA THR A 494 8.22 -16.85 20.58
C THR A 494 7.87 -16.48 19.13
N HIS A 495 6.58 -16.32 18.85
CA HIS A 495 6.08 -15.80 17.58
C HIS A 495 5.87 -14.30 17.67
N THR A 496 6.38 -13.57 16.70
CA THR A 496 6.10 -12.13 16.53
C THR A 496 5.51 -11.91 15.15
N ASN A 497 4.32 -11.31 15.09
CA ASN A 497 3.69 -10.97 13.82
C ASN A 497 4.18 -9.61 13.28
N ALA A 498 3.69 -9.22 12.09
CA ALA A 498 4.04 -7.94 11.45
C ALA A 498 3.63 -6.69 12.27
N TYR A 499 2.72 -6.85 13.23
CA TYR A 499 2.27 -5.78 14.13
C TYR A 499 3.12 -5.64 15.39
N GLY A 500 4.12 -6.54 15.58
CA GLY A 500 4.93 -6.57 16.78
C GLY A 500 4.30 -7.34 17.95
N PHE A 501 3.09 -7.90 17.78
CA PHE A 501 2.48 -8.74 18.80
C PHE A 501 3.28 -10.02 18.98
N GLN A 502 3.58 -10.31 20.23
CA GLN A 502 4.27 -11.53 20.62
C GLN A 502 3.29 -12.54 21.23
N GLN A 503 3.53 -13.80 20.91
CA GLN A 503 2.85 -14.94 21.51
C GLN A 503 3.90 -15.99 21.83
N ASP A 504 3.90 -16.46 23.07
CA ASP A 504 4.77 -17.53 23.51
C ASP A 504 4.02 -18.87 23.46
N LEU A 505 4.64 -19.86 22.85
CA LEU A 505 4.15 -21.21 22.75
C LEU A 505 5.18 -22.16 23.32
N SER A 506 4.74 -23.31 23.78
CA SER A 506 5.63 -24.38 24.24
C SER A 506 5.20 -25.72 23.67
N GLY A 507 6.17 -26.62 23.55
CA GLY A 507 5.94 -27.96 23.03
C GLY A 507 7.01 -28.94 23.51
N GLU A 508 6.71 -30.19 23.31
CA GLU A 508 7.60 -31.30 23.62
C GLU A 508 7.71 -32.27 22.44
N ALA A 509 8.92 -32.77 22.18
CA ALA A 509 9.11 -33.82 21.21
C ALA A 509 8.42 -35.11 21.69
N SER A 510 7.66 -35.73 20.80
CA SER A 510 7.23 -37.11 21.00
C SER A 510 8.40 -38.05 20.75
N ASP A 511 8.58 -38.99 21.64
CA ASP A 511 9.56 -40.08 21.46
C ASP A 511 9.29 -40.87 20.19
#